data_98ea05cb9b3fcf0198a3ae50b0bb30cd
#
_entry.id   98ea05cb9b3fcf0198a3ae50b0bb30cd
#
_cell.length_a   1.000
_cell.length_b   1.000
_cell.length_c   1.000
_cell.angle_alpha   90.00
_cell.angle_beta   90.00
_cell.angle_gamma   90.00
#
_symmetry.space_group_name_H-M   'P 1'
#
loop_
_entity.id
_entity.type
_entity.pdbx_description
1 polymer ?
#
loop_
_entity_poly.entity_id
_entity_poly.type
_entity_poly.pdbx_seq_one_letter_code
_entity_poly.pdbx_strand_id
1 'polypeptide(L)'
;MASLSSSKNNWSTAPVVFFTLFLLIVSVPASGALQQVDTDSSEVRSETATSDQQPTPDPIKAESIDELFRNFSNDLSRLRAAYDLIGDADETKLIELFDQISDRTYTQNEESSKSEFISLISTRLAGMNLDKTVSLYESQPTEVAKYMLYGVMRAWASQDYDEAVKIARKQDASNHSVALRGIVDAHPSVSESTLMQLGTELGDVSYVERALANRQLEMDLADPDQAWADLIDDPTINLEENLYRVKLVANALIDKHGATEIDDLLSSISGPKLNFGLKKSILSNFALSDPETAFSIALDTPNDVFGSMLTAVINTWATTDPQSALERVRALEPSIVRDRLQHKVVSSWVQLNSEQFADSLDFIPIELHDTARLSLVGQLSKDSIDDALEVLLDIQGVKTQAAAAIAIVDVWMDSNPEEAFEWALSSPENEPYRDQLVNSFLTTMSKKNADKAFDLALSQPITEERGVGLEFVVLNAIAHTKTELAFSLLNRVRPGNTLLAAFESVSTGLIYDSRTDEALVLGKQLSKEDQESFYNSIAFDIVTQEPPKRIVELIATLPVREARTTMAEHALRFHSFSDKPLYSEDEIEKLMQHVTADYAQRFRLMQYR
;
A
#
# COMPACT_ATOMS: atom_id res chain seq x y z
N MET A 1 -8.83 -37.24 15.10
CA MET A 1 -7.43 -37.64 14.96
C MET A 1 -7.05 -37.46 13.50
N ALA A 2 -6.35 -36.38 13.17
CA ALA A 2 -5.43 -36.20 12.07
C ALA A 2 -4.89 -34.77 12.17
N SER A 3 -3.65 -34.67 12.53
CA SER A 3 -2.87 -33.44 12.69
C SER A 3 -2.57 -32.81 11.34
N LEU A 4 -2.86 -31.53 11.17
CA LEU A 4 -2.34 -30.71 10.08
C LEU A 4 -1.20 -29.85 10.61
N SER A 5 0.00 -30.20 10.17
CA SER A 5 1.22 -29.43 10.42
C SER A 5 1.24 -28.18 9.55
N SER A 6 1.41 -27.02 10.18
CA SER A 6 1.65 -25.75 9.50
C SER A 6 3.08 -25.69 8.96
N SER A 7 3.25 -25.64 7.64
CA SER A 7 4.53 -25.26 7.01
C SER A 7 4.60 -23.75 6.88
N LYS A 8 5.57 -23.13 7.54
CA LYS A 8 5.95 -21.73 7.36
C LYS A 8 6.66 -21.58 6.03
N ASN A 9 6.04 -20.93 5.06
CA ASN A 9 6.71 -20.51 3.83
C ASN A 9 7.39 -19.15 4.08
N ASN A 10 8.71 -19.19 4.16
CA ASN A 10 9.57 -18.02 4.01
C ASN A 10 9.62 -17.63 2.52
N TRP A 11 8.99 -16.56 2.14
CA TRP A 11 9.16 -15.94 0.83
C TRP A 11 10.32 -14.95 0.91
N SER A 12 11.46 -15.30 0.34
CA SER A 12 12.52 -14.34 0.02
C SER A 12 12.08 -13.53 -1.21
N THR A 13 11.79 -12.24 -0.98
CA THR A 13 11.40 -11.27 -2.00
C THR A 13 12.65 -10.72 -2.68
N ALA A 14 13.05 -11.27 -3.78
CA ALA A 14 13.77 -10.70 -4.93
C ALA A 14 14.14 -11.86 -5.88
N PRO A 15 13.93 -11.83 -7.18
CA PRO A 15 14.03 -10.74 -8.13
C PRO A 15 12.89 -10.75 -9.20
N VAL A 16 11.76 -10.14 -8.95
CA VAL A 16 10.64 -10.10 -9.92
C VAL A 16 10.60 -8.80 -10.74
N VAL A 17 11.33 -7.76 -10.31
CA VAL A 17 11.26 -6.43 -10.93
C VAL A 17 12.09 -6.31 -12.22
N PHE A 18 13.08 -7.14 -12.44
CA PHE A 18 14.01 -7.01 -13.59
C PHE A 18 13.49 -7.56 -14.92
N PHE A 19 12.56 -8.51 -14.91
CA PHE A 19 12.11 -9.15 -16.16
C PHE A 19 11.03 -8.39 -16.94
N THR A 20 10.28 -7.50 -16.31
CA THR A 20 9.24 -6.71 -16.98
C THR A 20 9.79 -5.54 -17.80
N LEU A 21 11.01 -5.08 -17.51
CA LEU A 21 11.68 -4.04 -18.32
C LEU A 21 12.30 -4.61 -19.61
N PHE A 22 12.47 -5.92 -19.68
CA PHE A 22 13.16 -6.60 -20.79
C PHE A 22 12.35 -6.64 -22.10
N LEU A 23 11.02 -6.63 -22.01
CA LEU A 23 10.15 -6.73 -23.18
C LEU A 23 9.85 -5.38 -23.88
N LEU A 24 10.06 -4.26 -23.20
CA LEU A 24 9.76 -2.93 -23.76
C LEU A 24 10.90 -2.33 -24.63
N ILE A 25 12.11 -2.91 -24.61
CA ILE A 25 13.28 -2.36 -25.32
C ILE A 25 13.55 -3.05 -26.66
N VAL A 26 12.97 -4.21 -26.95
CA VAL A 26 13.30 -5.03 -28.14
C VAL A 26 12.42 -4.73 -29.36
N SER A 27 11.37 -3.90 -29.26
CA SER A 27 10.41 -3.66 -30.34
C SER A 27 10.36 -2.23 -30.89
N VAL A 28 11.49 -1.52 -31.01
CA VAL A 28 11.52 -0.28 -31.79
C VAL A 28 12.27 -0.55 -33.10
N PRO A 29 11.61 -0.58 -34.26
CA PRO A 29 12.30 -0.60 -35.54
C PRO A 29 12.90 0.78 -35.82
N ALA A 30 14.20 0.82 -36.10
CA ALA A 30 14.87 2.00 -36.61
C ALA A 30 14.46 2.27 -38.05
N SER A 31 13.54 3.19 -38.27
CA SER A 31 13.42 3.84 -39.59
C SER A 31 12.56 5.12 -39.50
N GLY A 32 13.08 6.23 -39.93
CA GLY A 32 12.26 7.39 -40.22
C GLY A 32 12.95 8.74 -40.08
N ALA A 33 13.64 9.12 -41.11
CA ALA A 33 13.92 10.48 -41.63
C ALA A 33 13.32 11.68 -40.87
N LEU A 34 14.20 12.51 -40.30
CA LEU A 34 13.92 13.89 -39.94
C LEU A 34 13.79 14.74 -41.23
N GLN A 35 12.59 15.25 -41.49
CA GLN A 35 12.38 16.36 -42.40
C GLN A 35 12.70 17.67 -41.67
N GLN A 36 13.67 18.43 -42.21
CA GLN A 36 13.91 19.82 -41.89
C GLN A 36 12.71 20.66 -42.32
N VAL A 37 12.21 21.48 -41.41
CA VAL A 37 11.33 22.60 -41.74
C VAL A 37 12.14 23.87 -41.51
N ASP A 38 12.48 24.57 -42.61
CA ASP A 38 12.99 25.92 -42.61
C ASP A 38 11.91 26.89 -42.12
N THR A 39 12.20 27.68 -41.12
CA THR A 39 11.50 28.95 -40.90
C THR A 39 12.52 30.04 -40.61
N ASP A 40 12.54 30.94 -41.54
CA ASP A 40 13.29 32.18 -41.56
C ASP A 40 12.64 33.26 -40.67
N SER A 41 13.50 34.14 -40.16
CA SER A 41 13.30 35.53 -39.71
C SER A 41 12.92 35.80 -38.25
N SER A 42 13.78 36.39 -37.54
CA SER A 42 14.01 37.80 -37.21
C SER A 42 14.69 38.00 -35.83
N GLU A 43 15.72 38.83 -35.91
CA GLU A 43 16.60 39.24 -34.81
C GLU A 43 15.86 39.89 -33.64
N VAL A 44 16.18 39.44 -32.40
CA VAL A 44 16.25 40.29 -31.22
C VAL A 44 17.52 39.92 -30.43
N ARG A 45 18.46 40.86 -30.39
CA ARG A 45 19.64 40.77 -29.52
C ARG A 45 19.23 40.86 -28.06
N SER A 46 19.67 39.91 -27.26
CA SER A 46 19.99 40.13 -25.85
C SER A 46 21.26 39.35 -25.51
N GLU A 47 22.24 40.12 -25.04
CA GLU A 47 23.50 39.61 -24.51
C GLU A 47 23.22 38.73 -23.29
N THR A 48 23.60 37.46 -23.36
CA THR A 48 23.68 36.60 -22.20
C THR A 48 25.02 35.85 -22.16
N ALA A 49 25.57 35.84 -20.99
CA ALA A 49 26.85 35.30 -20.61
C ALA A 49 27.08 33.88 -21.16
N THR A 50 28.27 33.70 -21.72
CA THR A 50 28.84 32.40 -22.08
C THR A 50 29.00 31.53 -20.85
N SER A 51 28.09 30.59 -20.68
CA SER A 51 28.31 29.41 -19.89
C SER A 51 29.11 28.42 -20.75
N ASP A 52 30.35 28.13 -20.34
CA ASP A 52 31.16 27.03 -20.86
C ASP A 52 30.39 25.70 -20.61
N GLN A 53 29.60 25.27 -21.57
CA GLN A 53 29.18 23.89 -21.65
C GLN A 53 30.39 23.05 -22.08
N GLN A 54 31.04 22.39 -21.14
CA GLN A 54 31.91 21.27 -21.45
C GLN A 54 31.13 20.27 -22.32
N PRO A 55 31.72 19.76 -23.42
CA PRO A 55 31.06 18.71 -24.19
C PRO A 55 30.82 17.53 -23.27
N THR A 56 29.58 17.03 -23.22
CA THR A 56 29.26 15.75 -22.55
C THR A 56 30.20 14.70 -23.14
N PRO A 57 30.98 13.99 -22.31
CA PRO A 57 31.86 12.96 -22.81
C PRO A 57 31.03 11.93 -23.58
N ASP A 58 31.54 11.49 -24.73
CA ASP A 58 30.92 10.40 -25.49
C ASP A 58 30.62 9.23 -24.54
N PRO A 59 29.48 8.54 -24.67
CA PRO A 59 29.14 7.42 -23.81
C PRO A 59 30.27 6.38 -23.87
N ILE A 60 30.80 6.01 -22.72
CA ILE A 60 31.88 5.01 -22.59
C ILE A 60 31.35 3.71 -23.19
N LYS A 61 31.87 3.31 -24.37
CA LYS A 61 31.61 2.01 -24.97
C LYS A 61 32.60 0.99 -24.41
N ALA A 62 32.11 -0.17 -24.02
CA ALA A 62 32.95 -1.32 -23.66
C ALA A 62 33.20 -2.19 -24.89
N GLU A 63 34.43 -2.67 -25.06
CA GLU A 63 34.83 -3.58 -26.14
C GLU A 63 35.09 -5.01 -25.64
N SER A 64 35.11 -5.20 -24.32
CA SER A 64 35.35 -6.48 -23.66
C SER A 64 34.58 -6.60 -22.35
N ILE A 65 34.48 -7.85 -21.83
CA ILE A 65 33.86 -8.15 -20.55
C ILE A 65 34.62 -7.47 -19.39
N ASP A 66 35.93 -7.44 -19.43
CA ASP A 66 36.74 -6.77 -18.39
C ASP A 66 36.50 -5.27 -18.34
N GLU A 67 36.24 -4.62 -19.46
CA GLU A 67 35.86 -3.21 -19.52
C GLU A 67 34.47 -2.96 -18.95
N LEU A 68 33.51 -3.86 -19.15
CA LEU A 68 32.19 -3.76 -18.53
C LEU A 68 32.29 -3.69 -17.01
N PHE A 69 33.09 -4.56 -16.41
CA PHE A 69 33.27 -4.59 -14.96
C PHE A 69 34.17 -3.46 -14.42
N ARG A 70 35.07 -2.94 -15.22
CA ARG A 70 35.95 -1.83 -14.84
C ARG A 70 35.29 -0.47 -14.93
N ASN A 71 34.50 -0.23 -15.99
CA ASN A 71 33.98 1.08 -16.33
C ASN A 71 32.59 1.34 -15.76
N PHE A 72 31.83 0.29 -15.35
CA PHE A 72 30.46 0.39 -14.87
C PHE A 72 30.33 -0.20 -13.47
N SER A 73 30.09 0.66 -12.49
CA SER A 73 30.09 0.30 -11.06
C SER A 73 28.80 -0.36 -10.57
N ASN A 74 27.66 -0.13 -11.24
CA ASN A 74 26.38 -0.74 -10.87
C ASN A 74 25.86 -1.70 -11.94
N ASP A 75 25.05 -2.68 -11.53
CA ASP A 75 24.56 -3.77 -12.40
C ASP A 75 23.72 -3.26 -13.57
N LEU A 76 22.89 -2.22 -13.38
CA LEU A 76 22.03 -1.70 -14.44
C LEU A 76 22.83 -1.04 -15.57
N SER A 77 23.81 -0.19 -15.22
CA SER A 77 24.67 0.45 -16.24
C SER A 77 25.57 -0.57 -16.94
N ARG A 78 26.05 -1.58 -16.21
CA ARG A 78 26.82 -2.70 -16.76
C ARG A 78 25.99 -3.54 -17.73
N LEU A 79 24.77 -3.86 -17.36
CA LEU A 79 23.84 -4.62 -18.21
C LEU A 79 23.51 -3.86 -19.49
N ARG A 80 23.24 -2.56 -19.40
CA ARG A 80 23.00 -1.72 -20.58
C ARG A 80 24.18 -1.71 -21.53
N ALA A 81 25.40 -1.50 -21.03
CA ALA A 81 26.60 -1.53 -21.84
C ALA A 81 26.88 -2.92 -22.44
N ALA A 82 26.51 -4.01 -21.72
CA ALA A 82 26.60 -5.38 -22.23
C ALA A 82 25.62 -5.62 -23.40
N TYR A 83 24.42 -5.03 -23.35
CA TYR A 83 23.47 -5.10 -24.47
C TYR A 83 24.04 -4.49 -25.75
N ASP A 84 24.68 -3.32 -25.64
CA ASP A 84 25.29 -2.66 -26.78
C ASP A 84 26.46 -3.51 -27.33
N LEU A 85 27.33 -3.99 -26.47
CA LEU A 85 28.49 -4.83 -26.84
C LEU A 85 28.05 -6.15 -27.52
N ILE A 86 27.09 -6.87 -26.94
CA ILE A 86 26.59 -8.14 -27.44
C ILE A 86 25.69 -7.92 -28.67
N GLY A 87 24.93 -6.83 -28.70
CA GLY A 87 24.05 -6.45 -29.80
C GLY A 87 24.77 -6.24 -31.12
N ASP A 88 25.94 -5.63 -31.10
CA ASP A 88 26.76 -5.32 -32.27
C ASP A 88 27.74 -6.47 -32.65
N ALA A 89 27.87 -7.49 -31.78
CA ALA A 89 28.85 -8.56 -31.95
C ALA A 89 28.44 -9.58 -33.05
N ASP A 90 29.40 -9.98 -33.86
CA ASP A 90 29.29 -11.14 -34.78
C ASP A 90 29.52 -12.48 -34.02
N GLU A 91 29.32 -13.60 -34.72
CA GLU A 91 29.47 -14.95 -34.16
C GLU A 91 30.84 -15.17 -33.51
N THR A 92 31.92 -14.69 -34.13
CA THR A 92 33.28 -14.86 -33.64
C THR A 92 33.50 -14.08 -32.36
N LYS A 93 33.03 -12.82 -32.33
CA LYS A 93 33.08 -11.95 -31.16
C LYS A 93 32.25 -12.47 -29.99
N LEU A 94 31.05 -13.03 -30.28
CA LEU A 94 30.21 -13.63 -29.24
C LEU A 94 30.89 -14.82 -28.55
N ILE A 95 31.60 -15.67 -29.31
CA ILE A 95 32.36 -16.77 -28.74
C ILE A 95 33.55 -16.26 -27.91
N GLU A 96 34.27 -15.25 -28.42
CA GLU A 96 35.35 -14.60 -27.64
C GLU A 96 34.84 -14.01 -26.32
N LEU A 97 33.69 -13.32 -26.32
CA LEU A 97 33.04 -12.77 -25.13
C LEU A 97 32.60 -13.87 -24.16
N PHE A 98 32.08 -14.99 -24.68
CA PHE A 98 31.70 -16.15 -23.88
C PHE A 98 32.93 -16.76 -23.16
N ASP A 99 34.05 -16.91 -23.87
CA ASP A 99 35.29 -17.40 -23.28
C ASP A 99 35.78 -16.43 -22.19
N GLN A 100 35.78 -15.12 -22.46
CA GLN A 100 36.17 -14.10 -21.46
C GLN A 100 35.31 -14.19 -20.19
N ILE A 101 34.01 -14.43 -20.29
CA ILE A 101 33.11 -14.59 -19.15
C ILE A 101 33.44 -15.89 -18.41
N SER A 102 33.66 -16.98 -19.13
CA SER A 102 33.89 -18.31 -18.55
C SER A 102 35.19 -18.37 -17.78
N ASP A 103 36.25 -17.70 -18.25
CA ASP A 103 37.57 -17.69 -17.67
C ASP A 103 37.75 -16.70 -16.51
N ARG A 104 36.84 -15.71 -16.37
CA ARG A 104 36.92 -14.68 -15.34
C ARG A 104 36.51 -15.23 -13.97
N THR A 105 37.23 -14.81 -12.92
CA THR A 105 36.82 -15.02 -11.53
C THR A 105 35.86 -13.90 -11.08
N TYR A 106 34.71 -14.29 -10.51
CA TYR A 106 33.65 -13.39 -10.05
C TYR A 106 33.61 -13.33 -8.53
N THR A 107 33.28 -12.15 -8.00
CA THR A 107 32.89 -11.99 -6.60
C THR A 107 31.42 -12.43 -6.42
N GLN A 108 31.00 -12.65 -5.18
CA GLN A 108 29.63 -13.07 -4.88
C GLN A 108 28.58 -12.08 -5.43
N ASN A 109 28.89 -10.78 -5.47
CA ASN A 109 28.02 -9.74 -6.00
C ASN A 109 28.01 -9.67 -7.55
N GLU A 110 28.97 -10.27 -8.22
CA GLU A 110 29.10 -10.26 -9.68
C GLU A 110 28.55 -11.55 -10.34
N GLU A 111 28.21 -12.58 -9.57
CA GLU A 111 27.67 -13.85 -10.10
C GLU A 111 26.35 -13.69 -10.86
N SER A 112 25.49 -12.74 -10.45
CA SER A 112 24.26 -12.43 -11.18
C SER A 112 24.55 -11.88 -12.57
N SER A 113 25.49 -10.95 -12.69
CA SER A 113 25.93 -10.40 -13.98
C SER A 113 26.51 -11.46 -14.91
N LYS A 114 27.29 -12.42 -14.36
CA LYS A 114 27.82 -13.57 -15.13
C LYS A 114 26.71 -14.39 -15.77
N SER A 115 25.71 -14.78 -14.99
CA SER A 115 24.58 -15.60 -15.48
C SER A 115 23.78 -14.86 -16.56
N GLU A 116 23.55 -13.57 -16.40
CA GLU A 116 22.86 -12.72 -17.35
C GLU A 116 23.64 -12.59 -18.68
N PHE A 117 24.95 -12.33 -18.61
CA PHE A 117 25.77 -12.19 -19.81
C PHE A 117 25.89 -13.50 -20.59
N ILE A 118 26.06 -14.66 -19.91
CA ILE A 118 26.04 -15.97 -20.56
C ILE A 118 24.69 -16.19 -21.27
N SER A 119 23.59 -15.85 -20.62
CA SER A 119 22.25 -16.00 -21.21
C SER A 119 22.06 -15.10 -22.43
N LEU A 120 22.50 -13.83 -22.36
CA LEU A 120 22.43 -12.89 -23.49
C LEU A 120 23.24 -13.37 -24.69
N ILE A 121 24.52 -13.73 -24.46
CA ILE A 121 25.43 -14.20 -25.52
C ILE A 121 24.88 -15.48 -26.15
N SER A 122 24.46 -16.46 -25.34
CA SER A 122 23.92 -17.72 -25.85
C SER A 122 22.64 -17.54 -26.63
N THR A 123 21.75 -16.64 -26.20
CA THR A 123 20.51 -16.32 -26.92
C THR A 123 20.81 -15.70 -28.29
N ARG A 124 21.74 -14.74 -28.35
CA ARG A 124 22.10 -14.12 -29.62
C ARG A 124 22.86 -15.08 -30.55
N LEU A 125 23.80 -15.84 -30.00
CA LEU A 125 24.56 -16.85 -30.76
C LEU A 125 23.63 -17.92 -31.31
N ALA A 126 22.68 -18.42 -30.51
CA ALA A 126 21.70 -19.41 -30.94
C ALA A 126 20.79 -18.89 -32.06
N GLY A 127 20.44 -17.60 -32.03
CA GLY A 127 19.71 -16.96 -33.14
C GLY A 127 20.51 -16.83 -34.43
N MET A 128 21.84 -16.84 -34.37
CA MET A 128 22.74 -16.77 -35.53
C MET A 128 23.14 -18.17 -36.02
N ASN A 129 23.48 -19.07 -35.11
CA ASN A 129 23.98 -20.42 -35.41
C ASN A 129 23.63 -21.40 -34.30
N LEU A 130 22.46 -22.05 -34.40
CA LEU A 130 21.96 -22.97 -33.40
C LEU A 130 22.87 -24.20 -33.21
N ASP A 131 23.32 -24.82 -34.30
CA ASP A 131 24.16 -26.05 -34.23
C ASP A 131 25.44 -25.79 -33.44
N LYS A 132 26.06 -24.64 -33.68
CA LYS A 132 27.29 -24.25 -32.97
C LYS A 132 27.03 -23.92 -31.50
N THR A 133 25.90 -23.27 -31.21
CA THR A 133 25.50 -22.96 -29.83
C THR A 133 25.17 -24.21 -29.04
N VAL A 134 24.51 -25.19 -29.65
CA VAL A 134 24.23 -26.51 -29.07
C VAL A 134 25.54 -27.26 -28.78
N SER A 135 26.45 -27.25 -29.72
CA SER A 135 27.77 -27.87 -29.52
C SER A 135 28.54 -27.20 -28.37
N LEU A 136 28.46 -25.87 -28.26
CA LEU A 136 29.02 -25.12 -27.17
C LEU A 136 28.33 -25.47 -25.85
N TYR A 137 27.01 -25.52 -25.81
CA TYR A 137 26.19 -25.90 -24.65
C TYR A 137 26.57 -27.30 -24.12
N GLU A 138 26.65 -28.30 -25.01
CA GLU A 138 27.00 -29.68 -24.66
C GLU A 138 28.44 -29.82 -24.11
N SER A 139 29.33 -28.92 -24.49
CA SER A 139 30.73 -28.92 -24.01
C SER A 139 30.92 -28.26 -22.65
N GLN A 140 29.89 -27.53 -22.14
CA GLN A 140 30.03 -26.77 -20.91
C GLN A 140 29.77 -27.61 -19.65
N PRO A 141 30.41 -27.27 -18.51
CA PRO A 141 29.99 -27.77 -17.20
C PRO A 141 28.53 -27.43 -16.91
N THR A 142 27.84 -28.29 -16.15
CA THR A 142 26.40 -28.13 -15.80
C THR A 142 26.06 -26.76 -15.26
N GLU A 143 26.94 -26.17 -14.46
CA GLU A 143 26.76 -24.85 -13.84
C GLU A 143 26.76 -23.69 -14.85
N VAL A 144 27.46 -23.84 -15.98
CA VAL A 144 27.46 -22.85 -17.07
C VAL A 144 26.32 -23.14 -18.06
N ALA A 145 26.14 -24.42 -18.40
CA ALA A 145 25.12 -24.87 -19.32
C ALA A 145 23.71 -24.43 -18.91
N LYS A 146 23.39 -24.42 -17.62
CA LYS A 146 22.09 -23.95 -17.12
C LYS A 146 21.76 -22.50 -17.52
N TYR A 147 22.77 -21.62 -17.61
CA TYR A 147 22.58 -20.23 -18.02
C TYR A 147 22.40 -20.06 -19.54
N MET A 148 22.89 -21.02 -20.33
CA MET A 148 22.68 -21.06 -21.77
C MET A 148 21.34 -21.65 -22.19
N LEU A 149 20.72 -22.45 -21.31
CA LEU A 149 19.55 -23.28 -21.63
C LEU A 149 18.37 -22.48 -22.20
N TYR A 150 18.08 -21.31 -21.64
CA TYR A 150 17.00 -20.46 -22.14
C TYR A 150 17.20 -20.07 -23.61
N GLY A 151 18.38 -19.56 -23.97
CA GLY A 151 18.70 -19.13 -25.33
C GLY A 151 18.68 -20.28 -26.34
N VAL A 152 19.25 -21.42 -25.95
CA VAL A 152 19.27 -22.64 -26.76
C VAL A 152 17.85 -23.16 -26.99
N MET A 153 17.02 -23.26 -25.94
CA MET A 153 15.65 -23.74 -26.04
C MET A 153 14.78 -22.80 -26.85
N ARG A 154 14.96 -21.48 -26.72
CA ARG A 154 14.23 -20.49 -27.52
C ARG A 154 14.55 -20.61 -29.01
N ALA A 155 15.83 -20.67 -29.36
CA ALA A 155 16.22 -20.82 -30.76
C ALA A 155 15.80 -22.17 -31.34
N TRP A 156 15.92 -23.23 -30.54
CA TRP A 156 15.50 -24.58 -30.96
C TRP A 156 14.00 -24.63 -31.23
N ALA A 157 13.21 -24.14 -30.30
CA ALA A 157 11.76 -24.09 -30.43
C ALA A 157 11.29 -23.22 -31.61
N SER A 158 12.06 -22.23 -32.01
CA SER A 158 11.80 -21.43 -33.22
C SER A 158 12.01 -22.20 -34.52
N GLN A 159 12.83 -23.26 -34.51
CA GLN A 159 13.10 -24.10 -35.67
C GLN A 159 12.28 -25.40 -35.67
N ASP A 160 12.22 -26.09 -34.51
CA ASP A 160 11.52 -27.35 -34.32
C ASP A 160 10.94 -27.43 -32.91
N TYR A 161 9.65 -27.05 -32.77
CA TYR A 161 8.92 -27.02 -31.51
C TYR A 161 8.85 -28.43 -30.87
N ASP A 162 8.55 -29.46 -31.64
CA ASP A 162 8.34 -30.80 -31.11
C ASP A 162 9.64 -31.38 -30.53
N GLU A 163 10.76 -31.18 -31.23
CA GLU A 163 12.06 -31.60 -30.72
C GLU A 163 12.49 -30.77 -29.51
N ALA A 164 12.23 -29.46 -29.47
CA ALA A 164 12.50 -28.63 -28.31
C ALA A 164 11.71 -29.13 -27.07
N VAL A 165 10.44 -29.42 -27.21
CA VAL A 165 9.61 -29.98 -26.12
C VAL A 165 10.14 -31.35 -25.66
N LYS A 166 10.57 -32.20 -26.57
CA LYS A 166 11.14 -33.53 -26.26
C LYS A 166 12.45 -33.39 -25.48
N ILE A 167 13.26 -32.39 -25.82
CA ILE A 167 14.51 -32.09 -25.10
C ILE A 167 14.24 -31.48 -23.73
N ALA A 168 13.28 -30.55 -23.61
CA ALA A 168 12.85 -29.98 -22.35
C ALA A 168 12.41 -31.05 -21.34
N ARG A 169 11.66 -32.06 -21.81
CA ARG A 169 11.23 -33.22 -21.00
C ARG A 169 12.38 -34.08 -20.48
N LYS A 170 13.51 -34.05 -21.15
CA LYS A 170 14.71 -34.83 -20.76
C LYS A 170 15.61 -34.05 -19.78
N GLN A 171 15.38 -32.77 -19.60
CA GLN A 171 16.13 -31.99 -18.64
C GLN A 171 15.84 -32.41 -17.19
N ASP A 172 16.75 -32.13 -16.29
CA ASP A 172 16.49 -32.28 -14.86
C ASP A 172 15.36 -31.35 -14.41
N ALA A 173 14.60 -31.77 -13.39
CA ALA A 173 13.44 -31.02 -12.90
C ALA A 173 13.76 -29.54 -12.53
N SER A 174 14.99 -29.27 -12.08
CA SER A 174 15.46 -27.90 -11.79
C SER A 174 15.59 -27.00 -13.03
N ASN A 175 15.71 -27.60 -14.21
CA ASN A 175 15.87 -26.90 -15.49
C ASN A 175 14.56 -26.79 -16.29
N HIS A 176 13.50 -27.49 -15.88
CA HIS A 176 12.23 -27.51 -16.59
C HIS A 176 11.64 -26.12 -16.80
N SER A 177 11.60 -25.30 -15.76
CA SER A 177 11.06 -23.94 -15.86
C SER A 177 11.85 -23.06 -16.84
N VAL A 178 13.19 -23.17 -16.86
CA VAL A 178 14.04 -22.41 -17.78
C VAL A 178 13.83 -22.86 -19.23
N ALA A 179 13.75 -24.17 -19.46
CA ALA A 179 13.47 -24.73 -20.78
C ALA A 179 12.09 -24.33 -21.29
N LEU A 180 11.06 -24.41 -20.42
CA LEU A 180 9.70 -23.98 -20.73
C LEU A 180 9.65 -22.53 -21.17
N ARG A 181 10.33 -21.63 -20.44
CA ARG A 181 10.38 -20.19 -20.77
C ARG A 181 10.94 -19.96 -22.16
N GLY A 182 12.05 -20.60 -22.49
CA GLY A 182 12.63 -20.52 -23.85
C GLY A 182 11.65 -20.96 -24.92
N ILE A 183 10.93 -22.07 -24.71
CA ILE A 183 9.94 -22.60 -25.67
C ILE A 183 8.76 -21.65 -25.81
N VAL A 184 8.20 -21.17 -24.70
CA VAL A 184 7.02 -20.29 -24.69
C VAL A 184 7.33 -18.98 -25.40
N ASP A 185 8.50 -18.42 -25.18
CA ASP A 185 8.91 -17.14 -25.78
C ASP A 185 9.26 -17.24 -27.28
N ALA A 186 9.51 -18.45 -27.77
CA ALA A 186 9.86 -18.71 -29.18
C ALA A 186 8.64 -18.88 -30.10
N HIS A 187 7.53 -19.41 -29.58
CA HIS A 187 6.40 -19.88 -30.42
C HIS A 187 5.07 -19.18 -30.13
N PRO A 188 4.88 -17.97 -30.67
CA PRO A 188 3.61 -17.26 -30.57
C PRO A 188 2.45 -17.98 -31.30
N SER A 189 2.72 -18.85 -32.30
CA SER A 189 1.70 -19.54 -33.10
C SER A 189 1.19 -20.85 -32.50
N VAL A 190 1.76 -21.31 -31.38
CA VAL A 190 1.29 -22.52 -30.69
C VAL A 190 0.00 -22.21 -29.91
N SER A 191 -0.97 -23.14 -29.91
CA SER A 191 -2.26 -22.92 -29.22
C SER A 191 -2.06 -22.74 -27.73
N GLU A 192 -2.89 -21.87 -27.12
CA GLU A 192 -2.85 -21.61 -25.67
C GLU A 192 -3.02 -22.88 -24.85
N SER A 193 -3.94 -23.77 -25.26
CA SER A 193 -4.16 -25.05 -24.60
C SER A 193 -2.93 -25.96 -24.63
N THR A 194 -2.16 -25.94 -25.72
CA THR A 194 -0.90 -26.69 -25.81
C THR A 194 0.17 -26.14 -24.90
N LEU A 195 0.30 -24.81 -24.84
CA LEU A 195 1.25 -24.14 -23.92
C LEU A 195 0.87 -24.38 -22.46
N MET A 196 -0.42 -24.26 -22.10
CA MET A 196 -0.91 -24.54 -20.75
C MET A 196 -0.66 -25.99 -20.31
N GLN A 197 -0.86 -26.95 -21.23
CA GLN A 197 -0.52 -28.34 -20.96
C GLN A 197 0.98 -28.53 -20.73
N LEU A 198 1.82 -27.91 -21.54
CA LEU A 198 3.27 -27.95 -21.38
C LEU A 198 3.71 -27.30 -20.05
N GLY A 199 3.10 -26.16 -19.68
CA GLY A 199 3.31 -25.50 -18.40
C GLY A 199 2.97 -26.39 -17.20
N THR A 200 1.86 -27.13 -17.30
CA THR A 200 1.46 -28.10 -16.28
C THR A 200 2.48 -29.26 -16.19
N GLU A 201 2.91 -29.74 -17.31
CA GLU A 201 3.86 -30.87 -17.40
C GLU A 201 5.25 -30.49 -16.84
N LEU A 202 5.74 -29.30 -17.18
CA LEU A 202 7.06 -28.82 -16.77
C LEU A 202 7.04 -28.01 -15.45
N GLY A 203 5.86 -27.84 -14.84
CA GLY A 203 5.71 -27.30 -13.48
C GLY A 203 5.79 -25.78 -13.35
N ASP A 204 5.57 -24.99 -14.41
CA ASP A 204 5.53 -23.51 -14.34
C ASP A 204 4.36 -22.94 -15.18
N VAL A 205 3.13 -23.33 -14.81
CA VAL A 205 1.90 -22.82 -15.42
C VAL A 205 1.79 -21.32 -15.34
N SER A 206 2.18 -20.74 -14.19
CA SER A 206 2.10 -19.29 -13.95
C SER A 206 2.92 -18.47 -14.96
N TYR A 207 4.03 -19.03 -15.46
CA TYR A 207 4.79 -18.35 -16.51
C TYR A 207 4.02 -18.34 -17.82
N VAL A 208 3.42 -19.48 -18.19
CA VAL A 208 2.62 -19.58 -19.42
C VAL A 208 1.44 -18.62 -19.39
N GLU A 209 0.71 -18.56 -18.27
CA GLU A 209 -0.42 -17.63 -18.10
C GLU A 209 0.01 -16.18 -18.32
N ARG A 210 1.12 -15.76 -17.71
CA ARG A 210 1.66 -14.40 -17.89
C ARG A 210 2.12 -14.14 -19.32
N ALA A 211 2.78 -15.10 -19.96
CA ALA A 211 3.23 -14.97 -21.34
C ALA A 211 2.06 -14.83 -22.32
N LEU A 212 0.99 -15.60 -22.11
CA LEU A 212 -0.24 -15.50 -22.90
C LEU A 212 -0.95 -14.16 -22.68
N ALA A 213 -1.05 -13.70 -21.44
CA ALA A 213 -1.62 -12.40 -21.13
C ALA A 213 -0.83 -11.24 -21.78
N ASN A 214 0.51 -11.30 -21.76
CA ASN A 214 1.36 -10.31 -22.41
C ASN A 214 1.18 -10.32 -23.94
N ARG A 215 1.08 -11.49 -24.56
CA ARG A 215 0.79 -11.59 -26.02
C ARG A 215 -0.55 -11.00 -26.39
N GLN A 216 -1.58 -11.30 -25.59
CA GLN A 216 -2.89 -10.70 -25.81
C GLN A 216 -2.81 -9.18 -25.72
N LEU A 217 -2.09 -8.66 -24.73
CA LEU A 217 -1.88 -7.23 -24.57
C LEU A 217 -1.12 -6.61 -25.76
N GLU A 218 -0.09 -7.27 -26.29
CA GLU A 218 0.63 -6.81 -27.49
C GLU A 218 -0.30 -6.72 -28.71
N MET A 219 -1.17 -7.71 -28.91
CA MET A 219 -2.20 -7.68 -29.97
C MET A 219 -3.20 -6.55 -29.77
N ASP A 220 -3.65 -6.36 -28.54
CA ASP A 220 -4.60 -5.30 -28.18
C ASP A 220 -4.02 -3.91 -28.43
N LEU A 221 -2.75 -3.70 -28.07
CA LEU A 221 -2.07 -2.42 -28.28
C LEU A 221 -1.72 -2.15 -29.76
N ALA A 222 -1.64 -3.20 -30.58
CA ALA A 222 -1.47 -3.06 -32.03
C ALA A 222 -2.75 -2.59 -32.72
N ASP A 223 -3.93 -2.96 -32.21
CA ASP A 223 -5.23 -2.48 -32.67
C ASP A 223 -6.16 -2.17 -31.48
N PRO A 224 -5.95 -1.01 -30.84
CA PRO A 224 -6.68 -0.68 -29.61
C PRO A 224 -8.18 -0.43 -29.83
N ASP A 225 -8.63 -0.05 -31.04
CA ASP A 225 -10.05 0.12 -31.35
C ASP A 225 -10.79 -1.21 -31.30
N GLN A 226 -10.26 -2.22 -31.98
CA GLN A 226 -10.84 -3.55 -31.95
C GLN A 226 -10.77 -4.16 -30.56
N ALA A 227 -9.63 -4.02 -29.89
CA ALA A 227 -9.45 -4.53 -28.52
C ALA A 227 -10.42 -3.90 -27.51
N TRP A 228 -10.71 -2.61 -27.66
CA TRP A 228 -11.70 -1.94 -26.82
C TRP A 228 -13.12 -2.46 -27.06
N ALA A 229 -13.50 -2.59 -28.33
CA ALA A 229 -14.80 -3.14 -28.68
C ALA A 229 -14.98 -4.56 -28.12
N ASP A 230 -13.97 -5.43 -28.27
CA ASP A 230 -13.99 -6.79 -27.75
C ASP A 230 -14.09 -6.82 -26.21
N LEU A 231 -13.39 -5.91 -25.50
CA LEU A 231 -13.43 -5.82 -24.05
C LEU A 231 -14.79 -5.35 -23.49
N ILE A 232 -15.44 -4.42 -24.18
CA ILE A 232 -16.69 -3.80 -23.69
C ILE A 232 -17.92 -4.60 -24.15
N ASP A 233 -17.91 -5.16 -25.35
CA ASP A 233 -19.05 -5.84 -25.95
C ASP A 233 -19.16 -7.32 -25.54
N ASP A 234 -18.08 -7.96 -25.10
CA ASP A 234 -18.09 -9.35 -24.67
C ASP A 234 -18.57 -9.50 -23.22
N PRO A 235 -19.81 -10.02 -23.00
CA PRO A 235 -20.35 -10.17 -21.65
C PRO A 235 -19.64 -11.24 -20.80
N THR A 236 -18.75 -12.03 -21.40
CA THR A 236 -17.97 -13.07 -20.69
C THR A 236 -16.70 -12.52 -20.07
N ILE A 237 -16.25 -11.34 -20.51
CA ILE A 237 -15.05 -10.68 -19.97
C ILE A 237 -15.37 -10.00 -18.66
N ASN A 238 -14.70 -10.45 -17.59
CA ASN A 238 -14.74 -9.77 -16.30
C ASN A 238 -13.75 -8.59 -16.31
N LEU A 239 -14.29 -7.37 -16.41
CA LEU A 239 -13.47 -6.16 -16.47
C LEU A 239 -12.66 -5.91 -15.17
N GLU A 240 -13.09 -6.41 -14.01
CA GLU A 240 -12.34 -6.31 -12.75
C GLU A 240 -11.07 -7.15 -12.77
N GLU A 241 -11.17 -8.37 -13.30
CA GLU A 241 -10.02 -9.27 -13.47
C GLU A 241 -9.07 -8.77 -14.55
N ASN A 242 -9.60 -8.05 -15.55
CA ASN A 242 -8.86 -7.49 -16.68
C ASN A 242 -8.53 -5.99 -16.53
N LEU A 243 -8.64 -5.41 -15.34
CA LEU A 243 -8.51 -3.96 -15.11
C LEU A 243 -7.21 -3.38 -15.67
N TYR A 244 -6.10 -4.11 -15.55
CA TYR A 244 -4.81 -3.68 -16.08
C TYR A 244 -4.82 -3.60 -17.62
N ARG A 245 -5.32 -4.62 -18.30
CA ARG A 245 -5.48 -4.68 -19.76
C ARG A 245 -6.39 -3.56 -20.25
N VAL A 246 -7.56 -3.39 -19.61
CA VAL A 246 -8.54 -2.35 -19.96
C VAL A 246 -7.92 -0.95 -19.89
N LYS A 247 -7.14 -0.67 -18.85
CA LYS A 247 -6.44 0.61 -18.72
C LYS A 247 -5.43 0.87 -19.84
N LEU A 248 -4.63 -0.13 -20.19
CA LEU A 248 -3.61 0.03 -21.22
C LEU A 248 -4.23 0.23 -22.61
N VAL A 249 -5.29 -0.51 -22.92
CA VAL A 249 -6.04 -0.33 -24.18
C VAL A 249 -6.72 1.04 -24.22
N ALA A 250 -7.34 1.49 -23.10
CA ALA A 250 -7.92 2.83 -23.02
C ALA A 250 -6.87 3.94 -23.25
N ASN A 251 -5.68 3.80 -22.67
CA ASN A 251 -4.60 4.75 -22.89
C ASN A 251 -4.13 4.76 -24.36
N ALA A 252 -3.96 3.58 -24.97
CA ALA A 252 -3.57 3.48 -26.37
C ALA A 252 -4.60 4.12 -27.31
N LEU A 253 -5.89 4.04 -26.98
CA LEU A 253 -6.96 4.74 -27.71
C LEU A 253 -6.84 6.25 -27.58
N ILE A 254 -6.63 6.74 -26.36
CA ILE A 254 -6.46 8.17 -26.09
C ILE A 254 -5.21 8.70 -26.82
N ASP A 255 -4.11 7.96 -26.80
CA ASP A 255 -2.88 8.31 -27.50
C ASP A 255 -3.09 8.34 -29.03
N LYS A 256 -3.93 7.43 -29.56
CA LYS A 256 -4.21 7.33 -31.00
C LYS A 256 -5.17 8.40 -31.51
N HIS A 257 -6.24 8.69 -30.77
CA HIS A 257 -7.35 9.54 -31.20
C HIS A 257 -7.36 10.93 -30.57
N GLY A 258 -6.59 11.10 -29.50
CA GLY A 258 -6.51 12.35 -28.74
C GLY A 258 -7.55 12.46 -27.62
N ALA A 259 -7.43 13.56 -26.87
CA ALA A 259 -8.23 13.82 -25.67
C ALA A 259 -9.74 13.95 -25.95
N THR A 260 -10.14 14.28 -27.15
CA THR A 260 -11.56 14.48 -27.53
C THR A 260 -12.40 13.20 -27.48
N GLU A 261 -11.77 12.04 -27.61
CA GLU A 261 -12.46 10.74 -27.59
C GLU A 261 -12.70 10.20 -26.18
N ILE A 262 -12.12 10.83 -25.17
CA ILE A 262 -12.19 10.29 -23.80
C ILE A 262 -13.64 10.25 -23.25
N ASP A 263 -14.48 11.20 -23.63
CA ASP A 263 -15.89 11.23 -23.21
C ASP A 263 -16.69 10.07 -23.79
N ASP A 264 -16.46 9.74 -25.09
CA ASP A 264 -17.10 8.62 -25.76
C ASP A 264 -16.60 7.30 -25.18
N LEU A 265 -15.31 7.19 -24.92
CA LEU A 265 -14.68 6.04 -24.28
C LEU A 265 -15.25 5.81 -22.87
N LEU A 266 -15.32 6.85 -22.05
CA LEU A 266 -15.89 6.76 -20.70
C LEU A 266 -17.39 6.43 -20.72
N SER A 267 -18.12 6.89 -21.73
CA SER A 267 -19.55 6.63 -21.90
C SER A 267 -19.84 5.20 -22.37
N SER A 268 -18.92 4.58 -23.10
CA SER A 268 -19.05 3.20 -23.57
C SER A 268 -19.02 2.15 -22.45
N ILE A 269 -18.41 2.49 -21.29
CA ILE A 269 -18.33 1.55 -20.15
C ILE A 269 -19.71 1.42 -19.48
N SER A 270 -20.30 0.19 -19.48
CA SER A 270 -21.64 -0.10 -18.93
C SER A 270 -21.60 -0.82 -17.56
N GLY A 271 -22.57 -0.58 -16.64
CA GLY A 271 -22.71 -1.23 -15.32
C GLY A 271 -22.31 -0.38 -14.09
N PRO A 272 -23.06 -0.38 -12.98
CA PRO A 272 -23.03 0.73 -12.01
C PRO A 272 -21.82 0.78 -11.05
N LYS A 273 -21.25 -0.33 -10.58
CA LYS A 273 -20.15 -0.30 -9.59
C LYS A 273 -18.77 -0.33 -10.23
N LEU A 274 -18.58 -1.18 -11.19
CA LEU A 274 -17.34 -1.33 -11.93
C LEU A 274 -17.03 -0.08 -12.76
N ASN A 275 -18.05 0.53 -13.32
CA ASN A 275 -17.95 1.76 -14.12
C ASN A 275 -17.24 2.89 -13.39
N PHE A 276 -17.60 3.15 -12.13
CA PHE A 276 -17.04 4.29 -11.40
C PHE A 276 -15.53 4.08 -11.12
N GLY A 277 -15.13 2.89 -10.67
CA GLY A 277 -13.74 2.55 -10.39
C GLY A 277 -12.85 2.57 -11.63
N LEU A 278 -13.35 2.00 -12.73
CA LEU A 278 -12.64 1.95 -14.00
C LEU A 278 -12.52 3.34 -14.63
N LYS A 279 -13.63 4.10 -14.70
CA LYS A 279 -13.64 5.49 -15.20
C LYS A 279 -12.67 6.37 -14.42
N LYS A 280 -12.70 6.29 -13.09
CA LYS A 280 -11.75 7.00 -12.22
C LYS A 280 -10.30 6.63 -12.54
N SER A 281 -10.04 5.36 -12.80
CA SER A 281 -8.68 4.88 -13.08
C SER A 281 -8.16 5.33 -14.45
N ILE A 282 -9.00 5.29 -15.47
CA ILE A 282 -8.68 5.79 -16.82
C ILE A 282 -8.42 7.30 -16.75
N LEU A 283 -9.33 8.05 -16.14
CA LEU A 283 -9.24 9.50 -16.05
C LEU A 283 -8.03 9.96 -15.23
N SER A 284 -7.73 9.26 -14.13
CA SER A 284 -6.52 9.53 -13.36
C SER A 284 -5.24 9.29 -14.16
N ASN A 285 -5.22 8.27 -15.01
CA ASN A 285 -4.05 8.02 -15.87
C ASN A 285 -3.95 9.03 -17.02
N PHE A 286 -5.07 9.40 -17.63
CA PHE A 286 -5.13 10.45 -18.63
C PHE A 286 -4.62 11.79 -18.11
N ALA A 287 -4.80 12.08 -16.84
CA ALA A 287 -4.27 13.28 -16.17
C ALA A 287 -2.74 13.38 -16.18
N LEU A 288 -2.00 12.32 -16.55
CA LEU A 288 -0.55 12.39 -16.77
C LEU A 288 -0.20 13.15 -18.07
N SER A 289 -1.04 13.05 -19.09
CA SER A 289 -0.82 13.68 -20.41
C SER A 289 -1.61 14.99 -20.57
N ASP A 290 -2.86 15.03 -20.09
CA ASP A 290 -3.73 16.22 -20.16
C ASP A 290 -4.53 16.38 -18.86
N PRO A 291 -3.91 16.95 -17.82
CA PRO A 291 -4.54 17.09 -16.51
C PRO A 291 -5.72 18.08 -16.49
N GLU A 292 -5.69 19.12 -17.33
CA GLU A 292 -6.75 20.13 -17.39
C GLU A 292 -8.06 19.55 -17.97
N THR A 293 -7.95 18.79 -19.06
CA THR A 293 -9.10 18.10 -19.66
C THR A 293 -9.60 17.01 -18.71
N ALA A 294 -8.72 16.21 -18.09
CA ALA A 294 -9.10 15.22 -17.09
C ALA A 294 -9.86 15.84 -15.91
N PHE A 295 -9.40 16.98 -15.42
CA PHE A 295 -10.04 17.71 -14.33
C PHE A 295 -11.44 18.21 -14.72
N SER A 296 -11.58 18.74 -15.92
CA SER A 296 -12.87 19.25 -16.42
C SER A 296 -13.90 18.12 -16.53
N ILE A 297 -13.52 16.97 -17.08
CA ILE A 297 -14.37 15.79 -17.17
C ILE A 297 -14.74 15.26 -15.77
N ALA A 298 -13.78 15.23 -14.85
CA ALA A 298 -14.04 14.82 -13.48
C ALA A 298 -15.04 15.73 -12.77
N LEU A 299 -14.96 17.03 -13.04
CA LEU A 299 -15.88 18.04 -12.47
C LEU A 299 -17.31 17.86 -12.95
N ASP A 300 -17.48 17.52 -14.23
CA ASP A 300 -18.79 17.34 -14.86
C ASP A 300 -19.39 15.93 -14.66
N THR A 301 -18.67 15.02 -13.98
CA THR A 301 -19.13 13.65 -13.78
C THR A 301 -20.32 13.59 -12.82
N PRO A 302 -21.51 13.10 -13.27
CA PRO A 302 -22.68 12.98 -12.42
C PRO A 302 -22.47 11.98 -11.27
N ASN A 303 -23.09 12.27 -10.11
CA ASN A 303 -23.08 11.40 -8.92
C ASN A 303 -21.74 11.22 -8.21
N ASP A 304 -20.70 11.97 -8.53
CA ASP A 304 -19.48 12.02 -7.72
C ASP A 304 -19.63 12.96 -6.52
N VAL A 305 -20.61 12.66 -5.66
CA VAL A 305 -21.00 13.49 -4.51
C VAL A 305 -19.83 13.83 -3.59
N PHE A 306 -18.83 12.97 -3.53
CA PHE A 306 -17.65 13.14 -2.67
C PHE A 306 -16.41 13.64 -3.41
N GLY A 307 -16.50 13.92 -4.70
CA GLY A 307 -15.37 14.36 -5.52
C GLY A 307 -14.23 13.35 -5.59
N SER A 308 -14.54 12.07 -5.62
CA SER A 308 -13.50 11.03 -5.62
C SER A 308 -12.77 10.92 -6.96
N MET A 309 -13.44 11.25 -8.06
CA MET A 309 -12.83 11.35 -9.38
C MET A 309 -11.89 12.56 -9.47
N LEU A 310 -12.39 13.73 -9.03
CA LEU A 310 -11.55 14.94 -8.89
C LEU A 310 -10.33 14.68 -8.02
N THR A 311 -10.49 13.97 -6.89
CA THR A 311 -9.38 13.62 -6.00
C THR A 311 -8.34 12.75 -6.72
N ALA A 312 -8.77 11.79 -7.53
CA ALA A 312 -7.86 10.92 -8.29
C ALA A 312 -7.07 11.69 -9.35
N VAL A 313 -7.75 12.53 -10.11
CA VAL A 313 -7.12 13.40 -11.13
C VAL A 313 -6.12 14.37 -10.48
N ILE A 314 -6.54 15.06 -9.41
CA ILE A 314 -5.68 16.01 -8.70
C ILE A 314 -4.46 15.32 -8.06
N ASN A 315 -4.61 14.11 -7.54
CA ASN A 315 -3.45 13.36 -7.05
C ASN A 315 -2.41 13.14 -8.14
N THR A 316 -2.85 12.76 -9.34
CA THR A 316 -1.94 12.56 -10.48
C THR A 316 -1.35 13.89 -10.95
N TRP A 317 -2.17 14.91 -11.15
CA TRP A 317 -1.70 16.23 -11.57
C TRP A 317 -0.69 16.84 -10.60
N ALA A 318 -0.97 16.77 -9.29
CA ALA A 318 -0.08 17.27 -8.26
C ALA A 318 1.28 16.56 -8.21
N THR A 319 1.43 15.36 -8.80
CA THR A 319 2.73 14.68 -8.92
C THR A 319 3.60 15.20 -10.06
N THR A 320 3.02 15.91 -11.04
CA THR A 320 3.74 16.43 -12.21
C THR A 320 3.86 17.95 -12.15
N ASP A 321 2.79 18.66 -11.81
CA ASP A 321 2.72 20.12 -11.71
C ASP A 321 1.78 20.53 -10.57
N PRO A 322 2.26 20.53 -9.31
CA PRO A 322 1.44 20.87 -8.16
C PRO A 322 1.00 22.33 -8.10
N GLN A 323 1.77 23.25 -8.70
CA GLN A 323 1.41 24.66 -8.73
C GLN A 323 0.17 24.90 -9.59
N SER A 324 0.17 24.43 -10.83
CA SER A 324 -0.99 24.53 -11.72
C SER A 324 -2.21 23.79 -11.16
N ALA A 325 -2.00 22.61 -10.54
CA ALA A 325 -3.06 21.88 -9.87
C ALA A 325 -3.69 22.70 -8.73
N LEU A 326 -2.89 23.40 -7.92
CA LEU A 326 -3.38 24.25 -6.83
C LEU A 326 -4.16 25.45 -7.38
N GLU A 327 -3.64 26.13 -8.41
CA GLU A 327 -4.32 27.26 -9.06
C GLU A 327 -5.68 26.84 -9.61
N ARG A 328 -5.75 25.68 -10.25
CA ARG A 328 -7.01 25.15 -10.82
C ARG A 328 -8.03 24.80 -9.76
N VAL A 329 -7.60 24.17 -8.67
CA VAL A 329 -8.48 23.85 -7.52
C VAL A 329 -8.98 25.13 -6.84
N ARG A 330 -8.14 26.15 -6.72
CA ARG A 330 -8.53 27.45 -6.13
C ARG A 330 -9.61 28.18 -6.95
N ALA A 331 -9.65 27.95 -8.25
CA ALA A 331 -10.67 28.52 -9.13
C ALA A 331 -12.08 27.89 -8.93
N LEU A 332 -12.18 26.79 -8.18
CA LEU A 332 -13.49 26.21 -7.82
C LEU A 332 -14.24 27.08 -6.80
N GLU A 333 -15.57 27.01 -6.86
CA GLU A 333 -16.42 27.63 -5.83
C GLU A 333 -16.08 27.08 -4.43
N PRO A 334 -16.14 27.92 -3.39
CA PRO A 334 -15.91 27.53 -2.01
C PRO A 334 -16.76 26.32 -1.59
N SER A 335 -16.10 25.24 -1.20
CA SER A 335 -16.77 24.00 -0.81
C SER A 335 -15.81 23.08 -0.01
N ILE A 336 -16.38 22.16 0.75
CA ILE A 336 -15.60 21.11 1.46
C ILE A 336 -14.74 20.29 0.48
N VAL A 337 -15.22 20.08 -0.75
CA VAL A 337 -14.46 19.36 -1.78
C VAL A 337 -13.25 20.18 -2.21
N ARG A 338 -13.44 21.48 -2.52
CA ARG A 338 -12.31 22.37 -2.86
C ARG A 338 -11.26 22.39 -1.77
N ASP A 339 -11.67 22.59 -0.51
CA ASP A 339 -10.74 22.67 0.60
C ASP A 339 -9.93 21.37 0.76
N ARG A 340 -10.61 20.21 0.66
CA ARG A 340 -9.95 18.91 0.68
C ARG A 340 -8.96 18.71 -0.47
N LEU A 341 -9.31 19.15 -1.68
CA LEU A 341 -8.41 19.07 -2.84
C LEU A 341 -7.19 19.96 -2.67
N GLN A 342 -7.35 21.18 -2.15
CA GLN A 342 -6.22 22.08 -1.84
C GLN A 342 -5.26 21.43 -0.84
N HIS A 343 -5.77 20.88 0.26
CA HIS A 343 -4.94 20.13 1.22
C HIS A 343 -4.21 18.97 0.56
N LYS A 344 -4.87 18.27 -0.36
CA LYS A 344 -4.27 17.12 -1.05
C LYS A 344 -3.14 17.53 -1.98
N VAL A 345 -3.31 18.61 -2.77
CA VAL A 345 -2.25 19.15 -3.64
C VAL A 345 -1.04 19.53 -2.81
N VAL A 346 -1.24 20.31 -1.74
CA VAL A 346 -0.16 20.74 -0.86
C VAL A 346 0.60 19.56 -0.26
N SER A 347 -0.13 18.56 0.27
CA SER A 347 0.50 17.36 0.82
C SER A 347 1.29 16.56 -0.22
N SER A 348 0.78 16.44 -1.45
CA SER A 348 1.49 15.77 -2.54
C SER A 348 2.74 16.56 -2.97
N TRP A 349 2.66 17.86 -3.00
CA TRP A 349 3.79 18.74 -3.33
C TRP A 349 4.95 18.58 -2.34
N VAL A 350 4.65 18.61 -1.04
CA VAL A 350 5.65 18.36 0.00
C VAL A 350 6.31 16.99 -0.14
N GLN A 351 5.51 15.95 -0.43
CA GLN A 351 6.03 14.58 -0.58
C GLN A 351 6.98 14.40 -1.77
N LEU A 352 6.79 15.18 -2.83
CA LEU A 352 7.65 15.11 -4.03
C LEU A 352 9.02 15.73 -3.80
N ASN A 353 9.09 16.83 -3.07
CA ASN A 353 10.33 17.56 -2.87
C ASN A 353 10.29 18.42 -1.59
N SER A 354 10.50 17.79 -0.46
CA SER A 354 10.48 18.48 0.84
C SER A 354 11.56 19.56 0.99
N GLU A 355 12.76 19.34 0.41
CA GLU A 355 13.87 20.30 0.49
C GLU A 355 13.58 21.61 -0.29
N GLN A 356 13.03 21.49 -1.49
CA GLN A 356 12.67 22.68 -2.30
C GLN A 356 11.34 23.30 -1.89
N PHE A 357 10.54 22.57 -1.12
CA PHE A 357 9.22 23.02 -0.73
C PHE A 357 9.27 24.24 0.20
N ALA A 358 10.26 24.34 1.08
CA ALA A 358 10.45 25.49 1.98
C ALA A 358 10.51 26.82 1.19
N ASP A 359 11.15 26.82 0.02
CA ASP A 359 11.22 27.96 -0.89
C ASP A 359 9.90 28.22 -1.66
N SER A 360 8.99 27.25 -1.63
CA SER A 360 7.71 27.30 -2.36
C SER A 360 6.54 27.83 -1.52
N LEU A 361 6.72 28.08 -0.23
CA LEU A 361 5.67 28.57 0.66
C LEU A 361 5.04 29.90 0.17
N ASP A 362 5.78 30.74 -0.50
CA ASP A 362 5.30 32.02 -1.06
C ASP A 362 4.24 31.80 -2.17
N PHE A 363 4.22 30.65 -2.82
CA PHE A 363 3.21 30.29 -3.85
C PHE A 363 1.93 29.70 -3.24
N ILE A 364 1.97 29.33 -1.96
CA ILE A 364 0.85 28.72 -1.26
C ILE A 364 0.05 29.80 -0.52
N PRO A 365 -1.29 29.78 -0.62
CA PRO A 365 -2.13 30.65 0.18
C PRO A 365 -1.83 30.54 1.68
N ILE A 366 -1.80 31.67 2.38
CA ILE A 366 -1.44 31.72 3.79
C ILE A 366 -2.32 30.82 4.68
N GLU A 367 -3.59 30.64 4.29
CA GLU A 367 -4.54 29.75 4.94
C GLU A 367 -4.17 28.26 4.84
N LEU A 368 -3.27 27.89 3.93
CA LEU A 368 -2.77 26.53 3.74
C LEU A 368 -1.35 26.32 4.31
N HIS A 369 -0.71 27.37 4.84
CA HIS A 369 0.65 27.28 5.38
C HIS A 369 0.76 26.24 6.50
N ASP A 370 -0.19 26.20 7.42
CA ASP A 370 -0.18 25.20 8.50
C ASP A 370 -0.34 23.77 7.97
N THR A 371 -1.15 23.56 6.93
CA THR A 371 -1.28 22.25 6.25
C THR A 371 0.03 21.86 5.58
N ALA A 372 0.67 22.80 4.93
CA ALA A 372 1.96 22.60 4.29
C ALA A 372 3.04 22.19 5.32
N ARG A 373 3.13 22.93 6.42
CA ARG A 373 4.07 22.64 7.51
C ARG A 373 3.79 21.29 8.17
N LEU A 374 2.50 20.93 8.41
CA LEU A 374 2.14 19.62 8.93
C LEU A 374 2.64 18.49 8.00
N SER A 375 2.46 18.64 6.70
CA SER A 375 2.94 17.66 5.73
C SER A 375 4.48 17.59 5.71
N LEU A 376 5.15 18.74 5.83
CA LEU A 376 6.61 18.84 5.88
C LEU A 376 7.17 18.18 7.14
N VAL A 377 6.57 18.43 8.30
CA VAL A 377 6.90 17.75 9.57
C VAL A 377 6.83 16.22 9.39
N GLY A 378 5.77 15.70 8.77
CA GLY A 378 5.62 14.26 8.53
C GLY A 378 6.69 13.66 7.61
N GLN A 379 7.32 14.44 6.72
CA GLN A 379 8.45 13.99 5.92
C GLN A 379 9.77 14.14 6.69
N LEU A 380 10.05 15.32 7.23
CA LEU A 380 11.29 15.60 7.94
C LEU A 380 11.49 14.67 9.14
N SER A 381 10.42 14.31 9.87
CA SER A 381 10.51 13.40 11.02
C SER A 381 11.15 12.05 10.70
N LYS A 382 11.14 11.61 9.42
CA LYS A 382 11.76 10.35 9.00
C LYS A 382 13.27 10.44 8.88
N ASP A 383 13.77 11.65 8.59
CA ASP A 383 15.17 11.90 8.31
C ASP A 383 15.86 12.63 9.49
N SER A 384 15.17 13.62 10.09
CA SER A 384 15.68 14.46 11.19
C SER A 384 14.53 14.91 12.09
N ILE A 385 14.54 14.45 13.33
CA ILE A 385 13.58 14.92 14.36
C ILE A 385 13.80 16.41 14.66
N ASP A 386 15.05 16.89 14.73
CA ASP A 386 15.37 18.27 15.04
C ASP A 386 14.79 19.23 13.99
N ASP A 387 14.94 18.94 12.70
CA ASP A 387 14.37 19.76 11.63
C ASP A 387 12.83 19.76 11.67
N ALA A 388 12.23 18.63 12.00
CA ALA A 388 10.77 18.53 12.16
C ALA A 388 10.27 19.37 13.34
N LEU A 389 11.03 19.42 14.45
CA LEU A 389 10.71 20.25 15.62
C LEU A 389 10.82 21.75 15.30
N GLU A 390 11.79 22.17 14.49
CA GLU A 390 11.90 23.57 14.04
C GLU A 390 10.64 23.98 13.25
N VAL A 391 10.20 23.17 12.30
CA VAL A 391 8.99 23.46 11.49
C VAL A 391 7.72 23.43 12.34
N LEU A 392 7.66 22.59 13.39
CA LEU A 392 6.52 22.51 14.31
C LEU A 392 6.22 23.86 14.97
N LEU A 393 7.27 24.62 15.34
CA LEU A 393 7.13 25.91 16.02
C LEU A 393 6.51 27.00 15.14
N ASP A 394 6.61 26.85 13.83
CA ASP A 394 6.03 27.80 12.87
C ASP A 394 4.54 27.57 12.61
N ILE A 395 3.96 26.44 13.05
CA ILE A 395 2.54 26.13 12.90
C ILE A 395 1.72 26.99 13.88
N GLN A 396 0.77 27.78 13.35
CA GLN A 396 0.00 28.73 14.15
C GLN A 396 -1.26 28.11 14.79
N GLY A 397 -1.88 27.14 14.11
CA GLY A 397 -3.11 26.49 14.57
C GLY A 397 -2.84 25.41 15.61
N VAL A 398 -3.31 25.55 16.84
CA VAL A 398 -3.08 24.57 17.95
C VAL A 398 -3.47 23.13 17.55
N LYS A 399 -4.57 22.93 16.82
CA LYS A 399 -4.98 21.60 16.38
C LYS A 399 -4.00 21.00 15.35
N THR A 400 -3.51 21.82 14.44
CA THR A 400 -2.54 21.39 13.43
C THR A 400 -1.19 21.14 14.07
N GLN A 401 -0.80 21.97 15.04
CA GLN A 401 0.41 21.80 15.83
C GLN A 401 0.36 20.50 16.66
N ALA A 402 -0.78 20.21 17.30
CA ALA A 402 -0.98 18.92 17.99
C ALA A 402 -0.84 17.72 17.03
N ALA A 403 -1.43 17.79 15.83
CA ALA A 403 -1.31 16.75 14.83
C ALA A 403 0.14 16.56 14.34
N ALA A 404 0.88 17.66 14.15
CA ALA A 404 2.29 17.62 13.79
C ALA A 404 3.16 17.04 14.91
N ALA A 405 2.94 17.44 16.17
CA ALA A 405 3.62 16.87 17.33
C ALA A 405 3.37 15.36 17.46
N ILE A 406 2.14 14.89 17.24
CA ILE A 406 1.82 13.46 17.21
C ILE A 406 2.61 12.75 16.09
N ALA A 407 2.66 13.33 14.89
CA ALA A 407 3.42 12.74 13.78
C ALA A 407 4.93 12.61 14.10
N ILE A 408 5.51 13.60 14.78
CA ILE A 408 6.91 13.55 15.24
C ILE A 408 7.10 12.40 16.24
N VAL A 409 6.30 12.34 17.29
CA VAL A 409 6.48 11.31 18.33
C VAL A 409 6.19 9.90 17.82
N ASP A 410 5.30 9.71 16.84
CA ASP A 410 5.01 8.42 16.23
C ASP A 410 6.23 7.84 15.49
N VAL A 411 7.06 8.70 14.90
CA VAL A 411 8.34 8.31 14.27
C VAL A 411 9.44 8.19 15.32
N TRP A 412 9.55 9.17 16.20
CA TRP A 412 10.62 9.23 17.22
C TRP A 412 10.56 8.06 18.20
N MET A 413 9.36 7.62 18.58
CA MET A 413 9.19 6.48 19.51
C MET A 413 9.81 5.16 18.99
N ASP A 414 10.04 5.01 17.68
CA ASP A 414 10.66 3.81 17.14
C ASP A 414 12.18 3.76 17.36
N SER A 415 12.83 4.92 17.43
CA SER A 415 14.26 5.05 17.67
C SER A 415 14.61 5.28 19.14
N ASN A 416 13.90 6.19 19.82
CA ASN A 416 14.13 6.55 21.21
C ASN A 416 12.83 6.90 21.95
N PRO A 417 12.06 5.87 22.39
CA PRO A 417 10.75 6.10 23.01
C PRO A 417 10.80 6.85 24.34
N GLU A 418 11.90 6.73 25.11
CA GLU A 418 12.05 7.45 26.38
C GLU A 418 12.19 8.96 26.15
N GLU A 419 12.99 9.37 25.20
CA GLU A 419 13.23 10.76 24.87
C GLU A 419 11.98 11.40 24.23
N ALA A 420 11.32 10.69 23.32
CA ALA A 420 10.06 11.11 22.71
C ALA A 420 8.96 11.31 23.77
N PHE A 421 8.88 10.42 24.75
CA PHE A 421 7.92 10.53 25.85
C PHE A 421 8.22 11.68 26.77
N GLU A 422 9.49 11.87 27.13
CA GLU A 422 9.94 13.00 27.96
C GLU A 422 9.68 14.34 27.28
N TRP A 423 9.96 14.45 25.99
CA TRP A 423 9.63 15.64 25.21
C TRP A 423 8.11 15.89 25.17
N ALA A 424 7.29 14.87 24.98
CA ALA A 424 5.84 15.01 24.98
C ALA A 424 5.30 15.54 26.32
N LEU A 425 5.91 15.11 27.42
CA LEU A 425 5.50 15.50 28.78
C LEU A 425 6.00 16.88 29.18
N SER A 426 7.25 17.20 28.87
CA SER A 426 7.99 18.27 29.56
C SER A 426 8.19 19.52 28.71
N SER A 427 8.08 19.39 27.35
CA SER A 427 8.30 20.54 26.48
C SER A 427 7.24 21.64 26.71
N PRO A 428 7.65 22.91 26.94
CA PRO A 428 6.71 23.99 27.15
C PRO A 428 5.78 24.25 25.97
N GLU A 429 6.25 24.01 24.75
CA GLU A 429 5.51 24.19 23.50
C GLU A 429 4.30 23.26 23.42
N ASN A 430 4.36 22.12 24.10
CA ASN A 430 3.30 21.11 24.10
C ASN A 430 2.15 21.43 25.06
N GLU A 431 2.29 22.44 25.90
CA GLU A 431 1.33 22.77 26.98
C GLU A 431 -0.13 22.81 26.47
N PRO A 432 -0.47 23.42 25.32
CA PRO A 432 -1.87 23.51 24.85
C PRO A 432 -2.50 22.17 24.45
N TYR A 433 -1.69 21.13 24.17
CA TYR A 433 -2.15 19.82 23.68
C TYR A 433 -1.42 18.63 24.34
N ARG A 434 -0.70 18.87 25.44
CA ARG A 434 0.14 17.86 26.13
C ARG A 434 -0.61 16.57 26.45
N ASP A 435 -1.79 16.67 27.03
CA ASP A 435 -2.56 15.48 27.38
C ASP A 435 -2.97 14.67 26.16
N GLN A 436 -3.34 15.33 25.06
CA GLN A 436 -3.65 14.67 23.80
C GLN A 436 -2.40 13.96 23.23
N LEU A 437 -1.26 14.61 23.26
CA LEU A 437 0.01 14.09 22.75
C LEU A 437 0.47 12.88 23.57
N VAL A 438 0.48 12.97 24.88
CA VAL A 438 0.86 11.88 25.80
C VAL A 438 -0.08 10.69 25.66
N ASN A 439 -1.40 10.92 25.56
CA ASN A 439 -2.36 9.85 25.36
C ASN A 439 -2.16 9.17 24.00
N SER A 440 -1.88 9.93 22.94
CA SER A 440 -1.58 9.38 21.61
C SER A 440 -0.32 8.52 21.62
N PHE A 441 0.77 9.04 22.23
CA PHE A 441 2.02 8.29 22.41
C PHE A 441 1.77 6.95 23.12
N LEU A 442 1.16 6.99 24.33
CA LEU A 442 0.92 5.78 25.11
C LEU A 442 0.01 4.78 24.39
N THR A 443 -1.02 5.25 23.67
CA THR A 443 -1.91 4.41 22.89
C THR A 443 -1.16 3.72 21.76
N THR A 444 -0.34 4.44 21.01
CA THR A 444 0.45 3.88 19.90
C THR A 444 1.53 2.93 20.43
N MET A 445 2.26 3.34 21.46
CA MET A 445 3.30 2.53 22.10
C MET A 445 2.72 1.22 22.69
N SER A 446 1.51 1.25 23.27
CA SER A 446 0.83 0.08 23.82
C SER A 446 0.57 -1.00 22.78
N LYS A 447 0.29 -0.62 21.55
CA LYS A 447 0.11 -1.56 20.43
C LYS A 447 1.43 -2.22 20.03
N LYS A 448 2.54 -1.47 20.08
CA LYS A 448 3.89 -1.95 19.75
C LYS A 448 4.50 -2.74 20.92
N ASN A 449 4.56 -2.14 22.09
CA ASN A 449 5.14 -2.72 23.32
C ASN A 449 4.38 -2.25 24.57
N ALA A 450 3.39 -3.01 24.99
CA ALA A 450 2.50 -2.64 26.09
C ALA A 450 3.23 -2.60 27.45
N ASP A 451 4.18 -3.50 27.70
CA ASP A 451 4.94 -3.49 28.96
C ASP A 451 5.77 -2.22 29.09
N LYS A 452 6.46 -1.82 28.03
CA LYS A 452 7.26 -0.59 28.03
C LYS A 452 6.37 0.67 28.15
N ALA A 453 5.24 0.70 27.46
CA ALA A 453 4.28 1.79 27.58
C ALA A 453 3.74 1.88 29.01
N PHE A 454 3.47 0.74 29.64
CA PHE A 454 2.98 0.67 31.01
C PHE A 454 4.05 1.15 32.02
N ASP A 455 5.32 0.76 31.84
CA ASP A 455 6.42 1.19 32.70
C ASP A 455 6.65 2.71 32.60
N LEU A 456 6.62 3.28 31.38
CA LEU A 456 6.70 4.72 31.16
C LEU A 456 5.54 5.46 31.83
N ALA A 457 4.32 4.96 31.66
CA ALA A 457 3.12 5.53 32.28
C ALA A 457 3.17 5.48 33.82
N LEU A 458 3.60 4.33 34.38
CA LEU A 458 3.69 4.11 35.81
C LEU A 458 4.76 4.99 36.48
N SER A 459 5.84 5.33 35.75
CA SER A 459 6.91 6.20 36.25
C SER A 459 6.44 7.64 36.49
N GLN A 460 5.32 8.05 35.88
CA GLN A 460 4.83 9.42 36.01
C GLN A 460 3.96 9.63 37.25
N PRO A 461 4.04 10.79 37.92
CA PRO A 461 3.19 11.11 39.07
C PRO A 461 1.71 11.24 38.63
N ILE A 462 0.79 10.94 39.54
CA ILE A 462 -0.62 11.30 39.37
C ILE A 462 -0.72 12.81 39.72
N THR A 463 -1.14 13.62 38.75
CA THR A 463 -1.37 15.06 38.98
C THR A 463 -2.79 15.27 39.54
N GLU A 464 -2.97 16.33 40.37
CA GLU A 464 -4.30 16.71 40.89
C GLU A 464 -5.30 16.97 39.74
N GLU A 465 -4.82 17.59 38.67
CA GLU A 465 -5.62 17.95 37.49
C GLU A 465 -6.16 16.72 36.75
N ARG A 466 -5.35 15.68 36.60
CA ARG A 466 -5.74 14.44 35.91
C ARG A 466 -6.51 13.50 36.83
N GLY A 467 -6.18 13.41 38.09
CA GLY A 467 -6.83 12.57 39.09
C GLY A 467 -6.65 11.06 38.91
N VAL A 468 -6.11 10.61 37.76
CA VAL A 468 -5.81 9.22 37.42
C VAL A 468 -4.40 9.07 36.85
N GLY A 469 -3.79 7.91 37.03
CA GLY A 469 -2.46 7.61 36.47
C GLY A 469 -2.52 7.30 34.98
N LEU A 470 -1.40 7.54 34.29
CA LEU A 470 -1.28 7.30 32.85
C LEU A 470 -1.33 5.81 32.48
N GLU A 471 -1.06 4.90 33.40
CA GLU A 471 -1.16 3.46 33.19
C GLU A 471 -2.58 3.01 32.78
N PHE A 472 -3.59 3.76 33.17
CA PHE A 472 -4.96 3.56 32.70
C PHE A 472 -5.07 3.70 31.16
N VAL A 473 -4.38 4.69 30.56
CA VAL A 473 -4.39 4.91 29.10
C VAL A 473 -3.87 3.68 28.35
N VAL A 474 -2.79 3.08 28.89
CA VAL A 474 -2.20 1.86 28.32
C VAL A 474 -3.19 0.70 28.39
N LEU A 475 -3.80 0.45 29.55
CA LEU A 475 -4.76 -0.64 29.71
C LEU A 475 -5.98 -0.47 28.82
N ASN A 476 -6.52 0.75 28.76
CA ASN A 476 -7.64 1.07 27.88
C ASN A 476 -7.31 0.81 26.40
N ALA A 477 -6.08 1.13 25.95
CA ALA A 477 -5.64 0.93 24.58
C ALA A 477 -5.54 -0.55 24.17
N ILE A 478 -5.25 -1.44 25.11
CA ILE A 478 -5.05 -2.88 24.84
C ILE A 478 -6.18 -3.78 25.35
N ALA A 479 -7.15 -3.24 26.10
CA ALA A 479 -8.22 -4.01 26.72
C ALA A 479 -8.98 -4.93 25.77
N HIS A 480 -9.22 -4.50 24.52
CA HIS A 480 -9.97 -5.26 23.52
C HIS A 480 -9.10 -6.08 22.56
N THR A 481 -7.79 -5.80 22.48
CA THR A 481 -6.91 -6.44 21.49
C THR A 481 -5.89 -7.39 22.10
N LYS A 482 -5.56 -7.16 23.37
CA LYS A 482 -4.61 -7.94 24.17
C LYS A 482 -5.15 -8.14 25.58
N THR A 483 -6.39 -8.58 25.72
CA THR A 483 -7.16 -8.66 26.98
C THR A 483 -6.41 -9.40 28.09
N GLU A 484 -5.75 -10.53 27.77
CA GLU A 484 -4.95 -11.28 28.74
C GLU A 484 -3.78 -10.48 29.30
N LEU A 485 -3.09 -9.73 28.42
CA LEU A 485 -1.99 -8.88 28.86
C LEU A 485 -2.51 -7.72 29.72
N ALA A 486 -3.60 -7.05 29.29
CA ALA A 486 -4.24 -6.00 30.06
C ALA A 486 -4.67 -6.52 31.45
N PHE A 487 -5.27 -7.69 31.52
CA PHE A 487 -5.67 -8.35 32.77
C PHE A 487 -4.46 -8.65 33.67
N SER A 488 -3.36 -9.15 33.11
CA SER A 488 -2.14 -9.45 33.87
C SER A 488 -1.46 -8.21 34.47
N LEU A 489 -1.61 -7.05 33.83
CA LEU A 489 -1.01 -5.77 34.29
C LEU A 489 -1.81 -5.10 35.40
N LEU A 490 -3.07 -5.48 35.63
CA LEU A 490 -3.92 -4.89 36.66
C LEU A 490 -3.29 -4.90 38.06
N ASN A 491 -2.51 -5.93 38.40
CA ASN A 491 -1.86 -6.06 39.69
C ASN A 491 -0.75 -5.03 39.95
N ARG A 492 -0.34 -4.30 38.92
CA ARG A 492 0.70 -3.26 38.95
C ARG A 492 0.11 -1.84 38.96
N VAL A 493 -1.20 -1.70 38.74
CA VAL A 493 -1.89 -0.41 38.70
C VAL A 493 -1.93 0.22 40.09
N ARG A 494 -1.69 1.51 40.16
CA ARG A 494 -1.78 2.28 41.41
C ARG A 494 -3.22 2.31 41.95
N PRO A 495 -3.41 2.18 43.28
CA PRO A 495 -4.74 2.15 43.89
C PRO A 495 -5.49 3.49 43.74
N GLY A 496 -6.80 3.46 43.95
CA GLY A 496 -7.70 4.62 43.86
C GLY A 496 -8.35 4.73 42.47
N ASN A 497 -8.62 5.94 42.02
CA ASN A 497 -9.33 6.22 40.76
C ASN A 497 -8.67 5.56 39.55
N THR A 498 -7.35 5.43 39.55
CA THR A 498 -6.61 4.75 38.47
C THR A 498 -6.97 3.28 38.36
N LEU A 499 -7.04 2.59 39.51
CA LEU A 499 -7.41 1.17 39.55
C LEU A 499 -8.86 0.97 39.13
N LEU A 500 -9.77 1.84 39.57
CA LEU A 500 -11.17 1.83 39.14
C LEU A 500 -11.28 1.93 37.61
N ALA A 501 -10.68 2.97 37.03
CA ALA A 501 -10.71 3.18 35.58
C ALA A 501 -10.06 2.02 34.78
N ALA A 502 -8.98 1.45 35.33
CA ALA A 502 -8.32 0.28 34.74
C ALA A 502 -9.22 -0.97 34.79
N PHE A 503 -9.90 -1.20 35.92
CA PHE A 503 -10.83 -2.33 36.06
C PHE A 503 -12.02 -2.18 35.10
N GLU A 504 -12.59 -0.99 34.98
CA GLU A 504 -13.67 -0.70 34.02
C GLU A 504 -13.24 -1.05 32.57
N SER A 505 -12.08 -0.55 32.12
CA SER A 505 -11.58 -0.79 30.78
C SER A 505 -11.27 -2.27 30.51
N VAL A 506 -10.59 -2.94 31.44
CA VAL A 506 -10.23 -4.36 31.26
C VAL A 506 -11.48 -5.25 31.36
N SER A 507 -12.46 -4.92 32.21
CA SER A 507 -13.72 -5.65 32.31
C SER A 507 -14.53 -5.58 31.02
N THR A 508 -14.56 -4.43 30.35
CA THR A 508 -15.16 -4.31 29.03
C THR A 508 -14.50 -5.29 28.05
N GLY A 509 -13.17 -5.37 28.00
CA GLY A 509 -12.45 -6.34 27.18
C GLY A 509 -12.81 -7.80 27.51
N LEU A 510 -12.85 -8.16 28.82
CA LEU A 510 -13.24 -9.50 29.28
C LEU A 510 -14.68 -9.86 28.87
N ILE A 511 -15.62 -8.92 28.94
CA ILE A 511 -17.01 -9.12 28.54
C ILE A 511 -17.08 -9.42 27.03
N TYR A 512 -16.38 -8.67 26.20
CA TYR A 512 -16.33 -8.92 24.76
C TYR A 512 -15.66 -10.27 24.41
N ASP A 513 -14.74 -10.75 25.25
CA ASP A 513 -14.14 -12.09 25.16
C ASP A 513 -15.00 -13.20 25.80
N SER A 514 -16.27 -12.90 26.13
CA SER A 514 -17.22 -13.84 26.79
C SER A 514 -16.76 -14.33 28.19
N ARG A 515 -16.02 -13.50 28.92
CA ARG A 515 -15.48 -13.76 30.27
C ARG A 515 -16.13 -12.85 31.31
N THR A 516 -17.43 -12.65 31.20
CA THR A 516 -18.23 -11.76 32.07
C THR A 516 -18.09 -12.10 33.55
N ASP A 517 -18.00 -13.38 33.92
CA ASP A 517 -17.83 -13.79 35.33
C ASP A 517 -16.50 -13.27 35.91
N GLU A 518 -15.43 -13.25 35.15
CA GLU A 518 -14.14 -12.71 35.58
C GLU A 518 -14.20 -11.20 35.71
N ALA A 519 -14.84 -10.50 34.76
CA ALA A 519 -15.10 -9.06 34.86
C ALA A 519 -15.85 -8.71 36.16
N LEU A 520 -16.89 -9.44 36.50
CA LEU A 520 -17.65 -9.24 37.75
C LEU A 520 -16.84 -9.48 39.02
N VAL A 521 -15.83 -10.38 38.98
CA VAL A 521 -14.93 -10.63 40.11
C VAL A 521 -14.03 -9.42 40.37
N LEU A 522 -13.62 -8.67 39.36
CA LEU A 522 -12.82 -7.45 39.53
C LEU A 522 -13.57 -6.41 40.37
N GLY A 523 -14.85 -6.19 40.10
CA GLY A 523 -15.67 -5.27 40.90
C GLY A 523 -15.72 -5.59 42.39
N LYS A 524 -15.68 -6.88 42.76
CA LYS A 524 -15.69 -7.29 44.19
C LYS A 524 -14.42 -6.92 44.96
N GLN A 525 -13.33 -6.57 44.23
CA GLN A 525 -12.06 -6.13 44.83
C GLN A 525 -12.04 -4.64 45.16
N LEU A 526 -13.00 -3.87 44.62
CA LEU A 526 -13.11 -2.42 44.80
C LEU A 526 -13.77 -2.07 46.15
N SER A 527 -13.58 -0.81 46.57
CA SER A 527 -14.32 -0.24 47.68
C SER A 527 -15.83 -0.25 47.40
N LYS A 528 -16.67 -0.18 48.44
CA LYS A 528 -18.13 -0.15 48.24
C LYS A 528 -18.59 1.06 47.43
N GLU A 529 -17.90 2.17 47.54
CA GLU A 529 -18.19 3.40 46.80
C GLU A 529 -17.85 3.23 45.32
N ASP A 530 -16.70 2.64 45.00
CA ASP A 530 -16.22 2.42 43.63
C ASP A 530 -17.01 1.29 42.93
N GLN A 531 -17.56 0.31 43.69
CA GLN A 531 -18.37 -0.78 43.11
C GLN A 531 -19.60 -0.26 42.37
N GLU A 532 -20.23 0.81 42.84
CA GLU A 532 -21.39 1.39 42.17
C GLU A 532 -21.00 1.95 40.78
N SER A 533 -19.93 2.75 40.70
CA SER A 533 -19.42 3.28 39.46
C SER A 533 -19.03 2.16 38.49
N PHE A 534 -18.25 1.22 38.98
CA PHE A 534 -17.77 0.07 38.21
C PHE A 534 -18.89 -0.76 37.57
N TYR A 535 -19.85 -1.23 38.36
CA TYR A 535 -20.92 -2.07 37.82
C TYR A 535 -21.88 -1.31 36.91
N ASN A 536 -22.04 0.01 37.12
CA ASN A 536 -22.82 0.84 36.23
C ASN A 536 -22.10 1.04 34.87
N SER A 537 -20.78 1.18 34.88
CA SER A 537 -20.01 1.41 33.64
C SER A 537 -20.04 0.19 32.71
N ILE A 538 -19.96 -1.05 33.25
CA ILE A 538 -19.97 -2.28 32.46
C ILE A 538 -21.38 -2.84 32.18
N ALA A 539 -22.44 -2.26 32.76
CA ALA A 539 -23.81 -2.78 32.63
C ALA A 539 -24.30 -2.84 31.19
N PHE A 540 -23.97 -1.82 30.40
CA PHE A 540 -24.32 -1.78 28.97
C PHE A 540 -23.62 -2.88 28.17
N ASP A 541 -22.33 -3.08 28.39
CA ASP A 541 -21.53 -4.10 27.70
C ASP A 541 -22.07 -5.50 28.00
N ILE A 542 -22.39 -5.80 29.28
CA ILE A 542 -22.99 -7.07 29.66
C ILE A 542 -24.31 -7.29 28.92
N VAL A 543 -25.20 -6.30 28.89
CA VAL A 543 -26.50 -6.44 28.23
C VAL A 543 -26.38 -6.63 26.71
N THR A 544 -25.33 -6.11 26.10
CA THR A 544 -25.10 -6.27 24.66
C THR A 544 -24.43 -7.58 24.28
N GLN A 545 -23.65 -8.17 25.18
CA GLN A 545 -22.84 -9.35 24.88
C GLN A 545 -23.43 -10.65 25.43
N GLU A 546 -24.20 -10.60 26.54
CA GLU A 546 -24.74 -11.79 27.16
C GLU A 546 -26.14 -12.18 26.64
N PRO A 547 -26.48 -13.48 26.64
CA PRO A 547 -27.81 -13.92 26.29
C PRO A 547 -28.86 -13.41 27.29
N PRO A 548 -30.10 -13.13 26.88
CA PRO A 548 -31.16 -12.58 27.72
C PRO A 548 -31.39 -13.32 29.05
N LYS A 549 -31.41 -14.63 29.01
CA LYS A 549 -31.55 -15.46 30.22
C LYS A 549 -30.41 -15.24 31.22
N ARG A 550 -29.17 -15.14 30.72
CA ARG A 550 -27.99 -14.89 31.55
C ARG A 550 -28.01 -13.49 32.18
N ILE A 551 -28.49 -12.49 31.45
CA ILE A 551 -28.67 -11.12 31.97
C ILE A 551 -29.59 -11.12 33.20
N VAL A 552 -30.75 -11.81 33.14
CA VAL A 552 -31.70 -11.89 34.27
C VAL A 552 -31.05 -12.56 35.48
N GLU A 553 -30.24 -13.62 35.28
CA GLU A 553 -29.49 -14.30 36.35
C GLU A 553 -28.41 -13.35 36.94
N LEU A 554 -27.66 -12.65 36.11
CA LEU A 554 -26.58 -11.75 36.54
C LEU A 554 -27.10 -10.57 37.36
N ILE A 555 -28.19 -9.93 36.93
CA ILE A 555 -28.83 -8.83 37.68
C ILE A 555 -29.15 -9.24 39.12
N ALA A 556 -29.68 -10.45 39.32
CA ALA A 556 -30.02 -10.94 40.66
C ALA A 556 -28.78 -11.12 41.56
N THR A 557 -27.60 -11.31 40.99
CA THR A 557 -26.33 -11.57 41.71
C THR A 557 -25.50 -10.32 41.97
N LEU A 558 -25.78 -9.21 41.26
CA LEU A 558 -25.01 -7.98 41.46
C LEU A 558 -25.14 -7.44 42.89
N PRO A 559 -24.04 -7.03 43.55
CA PRO A 559 -24.05 -6.59 44.94
C PRO A 559 -24.71 -5.22 45.14
N VAL A 560 -24.66 -4.36 44.14
CA VAL A 560 -25.10 -2.97 44.21
C VAL A 560 -26.49 -2.80 43.60
N ARG A 561 -27.40 -2.15 44.33
CA ARG A 561 -28.80 -1.95 43.89
C ARG A 561 -28.89 -1.09 42.65
N GLU A 562 -28.17 0.02 42.63
CA GLU A 562 -28.12 0.98 41.54
C GLU A 562 -27.67 0.30 40.25
N ALA A 563 -26.64 -0.54 40.31
CA ALA A 563 -26.17 -1.33 39.15
C ALA A 563 -27.21 -2.34 38.65
N ARG A 564 -27.96 -2.98 39.57
CA ARG A 564 -29.10 -3.82 39.17
C ARG A 564 -30.16 -3.03 38.42
N THR A 565 -30.45 -1.80 38.90
CA THR A 565 -31.40 -0.89 38.26
C THR A 565 -30.91 -0.50 36.87
N THR A 566 -29.67 -0.01 36.73
CA THR A 566 -29.08 0.40 35.45
C THR A 566 -29.09 -0.75 34.44
N MET A 567 -28.66 -1.93 34.85
CA MET A 567 -28.62 -3.10 33.96
C MET A 567 -30.02 -3.55 33.53
N ALA A 568 -31.00 -3.55 34.44
CA ALA A 568 -32.39 -3.88 34.11
C ALA A 568 -33.03 -2.87 33.17
N GLU A 569 -32.73 -1.58 33.34
CA GLU A 569 -33.20 -0.51 32.44
C GLU A 569 -32.60 -0.65 31.04
N HIS A 570 -31.31 -0.98 30.93
CA HIS A 570 -30.67 -1.27 29.64
C HIS A 570 -31.32 -2.51 28.98
N ALA A 571 -31.50 -3.60 29.70
CA ALA A 571 -32.13 -4.84 29.21
C ALA A 571 -33.55 -4.58 28.66
N LEU A 572 -34.39 -3.89 29.42
CA LEU A 572 -35.76 -3.53 29.02
C LEU A 572 -35.76 -2.56 27.82
N ARG A 573 -34.83 -1.63 27.78
CA ARG A 573 -34.69 -0.71 26.67
C ARG A 573 -34.32 -1.45 25.38
N PHE A 574 -33.36 -2.38 25.41
CA PHE A 574 -33.01 -3.21 24.26
C PHE A 574 -34.19 -4.05 23.79
N HIS A 575 -34.96 -4.64 24.74
CA HIS A 575 -36.18 -5.36 24.41
C HIS A 575 -37.17 -4.48 23.62
N SER A 576 -37.34 -3.22 24.04
CA SER A 576 -38.30 -2.29 23.41
C SER A 576 -37.92 -1.88 21.99
N PHE A 577 -36.64 -1.92 21.63
CA PHE A 577 -36.14 -1.55 20.30
C PHE A 577 -35.90 -2.76 19.38
N SER A 578 -36.10 -3.98 19.87
CA SER A 578 -35.90 -5.20 19.10
C SER A 578 -37.17 -5.55 18.30
N ASP A 579 -37.00 -5.90 17.02
CA ASP A 579 -38.08 -6.40 16.16
C ASP A 579 -38.70 -7.72 16.65
N LYS A 580 -38.00 -8.43 17.53
CA LYS A 580 -38.46 -9.68 18.16
C LYS A 580 -38.33 -9.58 19.68
N PRO A 581 -39.27 -10.15 20.45
CA PRO A 581 -39.16 -10.17 21.89
C PRO A 581 -37.86 -10.85 22.33
N LEU A 582 -37.00 -10.13 23.07
CA LEU A 582 -35.74 -10.66 23.62
C LEU A 582 -35.99 -11.43 24.92
N TYR A 583 -36.98 -11.03 25.73
CA TYR A 583 -37.32 -11.61 27.02
C TYR A 583 -38.76 -12.10 27.02
N SER A 584 -39.02 -13.19 27.73
CA SER A 584 -40.36 -13.69 28.05
C SER A 584 -41.06 -12.78 29.07
N GLU A 585 -42.40 -12.92 29.23
CA GLU A 585 -43.18 -12.14 30.21
C GLU A 585 -42.64 -12.32 31.63
N ASP A 586 -42.29 -13.57 32.03
CA ASP A 586 -41.71 -13.88 33.34
C ASP A 586 -40.33 -13.20 33.54
N GLU A 587 -39.51 -13.11 32.50
CA GLU A 587 -38.21 -12.45 32.55
C GLU A 587 -38.38 -10.92 32.63
N ILE A 588 -39.33 -10.37 31.89
CA ILE A 588 -39.68 -8.95 31.97
C ILE A 588 -40.14 -8.59 33.38
N GLU A 589 -41.02 -9.45 34.00
CA GLU A 589 -41.48 -9.20 35.36
C GLU A 589 -40.32 -9.22 36.38
N LYS A 590 -39.36 -10.12 36.23
CA LYS A 590 -38.13 -10.14 37.05
C LYS A 590 -37.29 -8.88 36.86
N LEU A 591 -37.09 -8.42 35.62
CA LEU A 591 -36.37 -7.20 35.35
C LEU A 591 -37.07 -5.97 35.93
N MET A 592 -38.40 -5.93 35.84
CA MET A 592 -39.23 -4.84 36.37
C MET A 592 -39.15 -4.69 37.91
N GLN A 593 -38.76 -5.73 38.64
CA GLN A 593 -38.53 -5.65 40.11
C GLN A 593 -37.30 -4.83 40.48
N HIS A 594 -36.40 -4.59 39.52
CA HIS A 594 -35.14 -3.87 39.75
C HIS A 594 -35.18 -2.42 39.29
N VAL A 595 -36.16 -2.01 38.49
CA VAL A 595 -36.24 -0.62 37.96
C VAL A 595 -37.05 0.30 38.88
N THR A 596 -36.94 1.60 38.64
CA THR A 596 -37.72 2.59 39.38
C THR A 596 -39.21 2.55 38.95
N ALA A 597 -40.12 2.95 39.86
CA ALA A 597 -41.55 2.98 39.57
C ALA A 597 -41.90 3.87 38.35
N ASP A 598 -41.19 4.99 38.19
CA ASP A 598 -41.32 5.91 37.07
C ASP A 598 -40.86 5.25 35.74
N TYR A 599 -39.73 4.54 35.76
CA TYR A 599 -39.25 3.79 34.59
C TYR A 599 -40.22 2.66 34.20
N ALA A 600 -40.68 1.92 35.18
CA ALA A 600 -41.67 0.86 34.99
C ALA A 600 -42.94 1.35 34.33
N GLN A 601 -43.45 2.51 34.73
CA GLN A 601 -44.61 3.12 34.12
C GLN A 601 -44.34 3.54 32.65
N ARG A 602 -43.20 4.16 32.39
CA ARG A 602 -42.80 4.56 31.01
C ARG A 602 -42.63 3.34 30.11
N PHE A 603 -41.99 2.31 30.57
CA PHE A 603 -41.79 1.06 29.81
C PHE A 603 -43.12 0.42 29.40
N ARG A 604 -44.08 0.28 30.34
CA ARG A 604 -45.43 -0.22 30.01
C ARG A 604 -46.12 0.58 28.94
N LEU A 605 -45.99 1.92 28.96
CA LEU A 605 -46.58 2.79 27.93
C LEU A 605 -45.92 2.63 26.54
N MET A 606 -44.64 2.26 26.49
CA MET A 606 -43.93 1.98 25.22
C MET A 606 -44.39 0.65 24.59
N GLN A 607 -44.77 -0.35 25.37
CA GLN A 607 -45.26 -1.64 24.86
C GLN A 607 -46.64 -1.57 24.22
N TYR A 608 -47.39 -0.49 24.42
CA TYR A 608 -48.71 -0.26 23.82
C TYR A 608 -48.67 0.58 22.54
N ARG A 609 -47.48 0.93 22.06
CA ARG A 609 -47.27 1.61 20.78
C ARG A 609 -46.70 0.67 19.72
#